data_5543a0ff2c672b078e2672a04f47678c
#
_entry.id   5543a0ff2c672b078e2672a04f47678c
#
_cell.length_a   1.000
_cell.length_b   1.000
_cell.length_c   1.000
_cell.angle_alpha   90.00
_cell.angle_beta   90.00
_cell.angle_gamma   90.00
#
_symmetry.space_group_name_H-M   'P 1'
#
loop_
_entity.id
_entity.type
_entity.pdbx_description
1 polymer ?
#
loop_
_entity_poly.entity_id
_entity_poly.type
_entity_poly.pdbx_seq_one_letter_code
_entity_poly.pdbx_strand_id
1 'polypeptide(L)'
;MSDEKIVIYQVLPRLFSNMCDTCVPNGTYVQNGAGKLNHFTSKVLREIKKLGANYIWYTGVIEHATKTDYSKYGIRKDNKYVVKGEAGSPYAIKDYYDIDPDLAEDPSTRMQEFEALVTRTHEVGLKVVLDFVPNHVARQYHSDTAPEGVDDLGAHDNKEMHFSPSNNFYYIPRQAFTPQFYIGEGEDRYFEYPAKATGNDCFGAFPGEYDWYETVKLNYGVDYTGGGRCHFDPIPDTWYKMLDILLFWCGKGADAFRCDMAHMVPVEFWNWAISKVKENYPSVIFIAEIYDCLLYTSPSPRDTE
;
A
#
# COMPACT_ATOMS: atom_id res chain seq x y z
N MET A 1 13.87 17.28 20.62
CA MET A 1 13.40 15.89 20.35
C MET A 1 13.79 15.07 21.57
N SER A 2 12.90 14.29 22.16
CA SER A 2 13.28 13.40 23.26
C SER A 2 14.24 12.35 22.72
N ASP A 3 15.34 12.08 23.41
CA ASP A 3 16.29 10.99 23.10
C ASP A 3 15.70 9.59 23.33
N GLU A 4 14.38 9.44 23.22
CA GLU A 4 13.72 8.15 23.42
C GLU A 4 13.95 7.25 22.22
N LYS A 5 14.57 6.10 22.48
CA LYS A 5 14.83 5.08 21.46
C LYS A 5 13.50 4.59 20.86
N ILE A 6 13.40 4.59 19.54
CA ILE A 6 12.27 4.00 18.83
C ILE A 6 12.41 2.48 18.83
N VAL A 7 11.42 1.80 19.41
CA VAL A 7 11.33 0.34 19.44
C VAL A 7 9.98 -0.06 18.85
N ILE A 8 10.02 -0.74 17.72
CA ILE A 8 8.82 -1.08 16.94
C ILE A 8 8.53 -2.58 17.11
N TYR A 9 7.29 -2.90 17.48
CA TYR A 9 6.76 -4.26 17.40
C TYR A 9 5.96 -4.39 16.10
N GLN A 10 6.49 -5.15 15.15
CA GLN A 10 5.77 -5.44 13.90
C GLN A 10 4.82 -6.60 14.11
N VAL A 11 3.61 -6.48 13.57
CA VAL A 11 2.61 -7.54 13.60
C VAL A 11 1.84 -7.58 12.28
N LEU A 12 1.56 -8.77 11.80
CA LEU A 12 0.64 -9.02 10.69
C LEU A 12 -0.74 -9.36 11.28
N PRO A 13 -1.70 -8.43 11.31
CA PRO A 13 -3.01 -8.64 11.94
C PRO A 13 -3.73 -9.87 11.43
N ARG A 14 -3.64 -10.15 10.14
CA ARG A 14 -4.21 -11.36 9.50
C ARG A 14 -3.84 -12.66 10.22
N LEU A 15 -2.62 -12.75 10.75
CA LEU A 15 -2.10 -13.96 11.41
C LEU A 15 -2.17 -13.89 12.94
N PHE A 16 -1.99 -12.70 13.50
CA PHE A 16 -1.71 -12.49 14.93
C PHE A 16 -2.73 -13.15 15.87
N SER A 17 -4.00 -13.09 15.56
CA SER A 17 -5.05 -13.65 16.41
C SER A 17 -5.91 -14.70 15.70
N ASN A 18 -5.42 -15.18 14.56
CA ASN A 18 -6.11 -16.23 13.84
C ASN A 18 -6.00 -17.56 14.62
N MET A 19 -7.14 -18.06 15.05
CA MET A 19 -7.25 -19.33 15.80
C MET A 19 -7.65 -20.51 14.91
N CYS A 20 -7.76 -20.29 13.59
CA CYS A 20 -8.04 -21.35 12.63
C CYS A 20 -6.77 -22.17 12.39
N ASP A 21 -6.82 -23.48 12.61
CA ASP A 21 -5.70 -24.42 12.50
C ASP A 21 -5.76 -25.31 11.26
N THR A 22 -6.70 -25.08 10.35
CA THR A 22 -6.89 -25.91 9.16
C THR A 22 -5.73 -25.81 8.18
N CYS A 23 -5.08 -24.66 8.06
CA CYS A 23 -3.89 -24.41 7.24
C CYS A 23 -3.96 -25.00 5.83
N VAL A 24 -5.10 -24.83 5.14
CA VAL A 24 -5.30 -25.34 3.78
C VAL A 24 -4.38 -24.56 2.81
N PRO A 25 -3.48 -25.23 2.07
CA PRO A 25 -2.67 -24.55 1.06
C PRO A 25 -3.56 -23.86 0.02
N ASN A 26 -3.33 -22.56 -0.21
CA ASN A 26 -4.18 -21.69 -1.07
C ASN A 26 -5.68 -21.72 -0.65
N GLY A 27 -5.95 -21.94 0.63
CA GLY A 27 -7.30 -21.96 1.17
C GLY A 27 -7.95 -20.59 1.19
N THR A 28 -9.25 -20.57 0.99
CA THR A 28 -10.07 -19.37 1.06
C THR A 28 -10.12 -18.81 2.48
N TYR A 29 -10.60 -17.56 2.60
CA TYR A 29 -10.89 -16.95 3.90
C TYR A 29 -11.77 -17.84 4.79
N VAL A 30 -12.79 -18.48 4.22
CA VAL A 30 -13.71 -19.39 4.98
C VAL A 30 -12.97 -20.62 5.53
N GLN A 31 -11.95 -21.11 4.82
CA GLN A 31 -11.17 -22.28 5.23
C GLN A 31 -10.10 -21.92 6.27
N ASN A 32 -9.38 -20.83 6.05
CA ASN A 32 -8.20 -20.50 6.85
C ASN A 32 -8.43 -19.40 7.88
N GLY A 33 -9.53 -18.66 7.78
CA GLY A 33 -9.80 -17.50 8.63
C GLY A 33 -8.82 -16.34 8.46
N ALA A 34 -8.98 -15.37 9.33
CA ALA A 34 -8.04 -14.26 9.51
C ALA A 34 -8.11 -13.74 10.96
N GLY A 35 -7.03 -13.17 11.45
CA GLY A 35 -7.03 -12.39 12.67
C GLY A 35 -7.88 -11.13 12.52
N LYS A 36 -8.27 -10.50 13.66
CA LYS A 36 -9.19 -9.37 13.69
C LYS A 36 -8.61 -8.18 14.43
N LEU A 37 -8.94 -6.96 13.97
CA LEU A 37 -8.54 -5.71 14.61
C LEU A 37 -9.03 -5.63 16.06
N ASN A 38 -10.22 -6.15 16.34
CA ASN A 38 -10.81 -6.15 17.68
C ASN A 38 -10.12 -7.12 18.65
N HIS A 39 -9.33 -8.07 18.15
CA HIS A 39 -8.53 -8.96 19.01
C HIS A 39 -7.30 -8.26 19.63
N PHE A 40 -6.88 -7.11 19.11
CA PHE A 40 -5.90 -6.25 19.77
C PHE A 40 -6.53 -5.49 20.95
N THR A 41 -6.89 -6.21 21.97
CA THR A 41 -7.46 -5.62 23.18
C THR A 41 -6.43 -4.78 23.96
N SER A 42 -6.88 -3.88 24.83
CA SER A 42 -5.95 -3.12 25.68
C SER A 42 -5.06 -4.01 26.56
N LYS A 43 -5.50 -5.26 26.86
CA LYS A 43 -4.67 -6.24 27.58
C LYS A 43 -3.51 -6.71 26.69
N VAL A 44 -3.80 -7.12 25.46
CA VAL A 44 -2.80 -7.58 24.48
C VAL A 44 -1.80 -6.46 24.19
N LEU A 45 -2.27 -5.26 23.94
CA LEU A 45 -1.42 -4.10 23.68
C LEU A 45 -0.49 -3.76 24.85
N ARG A 46 -0.98 -3.90 26.11
CA ARG A 46 -0.10 -3.74 27.28
C ARG A 46 0.98 -4.82 27.37
N GLU A 47 0.69 -6.05 26.99
CA GLU A 47 1.73 -7.11 26.96
C GLU A 47 2.80 -6.80 25.90
N ILE A 48 2.41 -6.32 24.72
CA ILE A 48 3.35 -5.86 23.69
C ILE A 48 4.22 -4.71 24.24
N LYS A 49 3.60 -3.74 24.90
CA LYS A 49 4.35 -2.62 25.52
C LYS A 49 5.36 -3.06 26.56
N LYS A 50 5.06 -4.10 27.34
CA LYS A 50 6.01 -4.67 28.34
C LYS A 50 7.28 -5.25 27.71
N LEU A 51 7.27 -5.57 26.42
CA LEU A 51 8.46 -5.99 25.68
C LEU A 51 9.42 -4.82 25.40
N GLY A 52 9.04 -3.60 25.80
CA GLY A 52 9.82 -2.38 25.57
C GLY A 52 9.47 -1.64 24.28
N ALA A 53 8.46 -2.08 23.55
CA ALA A 53 7.98 -1.36 22.37
C ALA A 53 7.29 -0.04 22.75
N ASN A 54 7.53 1.00 21.95
CA ASN A 54 6.79 2.26 22.00
C ASN A 54 6.03 2.56 20.72
N TYR A 55 6.24 1.75 19.67
CA TYR A 55 5.46 1.74 18.44
C TYR A 55 4.96 0.33 18.13
N ILE A 56 3.79 0.22 17.52
CA ILE A 56 3.29 -1.01 16.93
C ILE A 56 3.02 -0.78 15.42
N TRP A 57 3.62 -1.62 14.58
CA TRP A 57 3.41 -1.58 13.14
C TRP A 57 2.41 -2.65 12.76
N TYR A 58 1.21 -2.20 12.39
CA TYR A 58 0.13 -3.02 11.87
C TYR A 58 0.32 -3.21 10.36
N THR A 59 1.00 -4.29 9.97
CA THR A 59 1.30 -4.60 8.56
C THR A 59 0.05 -5.04 7.82
N GLY A 60 -0.20 -4.44 6.64
CA GLY A 60 -1.23 -4.90 5.71
C GLY A 60 -2.66 -4.63 6.18
N VAL A 61 -2.91 -3.48 6.81
CA VAL A 61 -4.27 -3.10 7.25
C VAL A 61 -5.07 -2.30 6.21
N ILE A 62 -4.39 -1.63 5.27
CA ILE A 62 -5.04 -0.89 4.18
C ILE A 62 -5.61 -1.90 3.18
N GLU A 63 -6.77 -1.58 2.59
CA GLU A 63 -7.44 -2.47 1.64
C GLU A 63 -6.55 -2.81 0.45
N HIS A 64 -6.36 -4.10 0.22
CA HIS A 64 -5.59 -4.64 -0.89
C HIS A 64 -6.43 -5.62 -1.72
N ALA A 65 -5.99 -5.90 -2.95
CA ALA A 65 -6.69 -6.81 -3.83
C ALA A 65 -6.77 -8.22 -3.24
N THR A 66 -7.95 -8.82 -3.28
CA THR A 66 -8.24 -10.17 -2.75
C THR A 66 -9.18 -10.94 -3.67
N LYS A 67 -9.15 -12.28 -3.61
CA LYS A 67 -10.14 -13.11 -4.29
C LYS A 67 -11.44 -13.27 -3.52
N THR A 68 -11.47 -12.89 -2.25
CA THR A 68 -12.70 -12.87 -1.46
C THR A 68 -13.69 -11.84 -2.00
N ASP A 69 -14.94 -12.21 -2.16
CA ASP A 69 -15.97 -11.34 -2.70
C ASP A 69 -16.65 -10.54 -1.59
N TYR A 70 -16.39 -9.25 -1.57
CA TYR A 70 -16.98 -8.28 -0.64
C TYR A 70 -17.98 -7.33 -1.30
N SER A 71 -18.48 -7.66 -2.51
CA SER A 71 -19.41 -6.79 -3.27
C SER A 71 -20.69 -6.44 -2.50
N LYS A 72 -21.16 -7.33 -1.62
CA LYS A 72 -22.30 -7.06 -0.73
C LYS A 72 -22.08 -5.93 0.28
N TYR A 73 -20.81 -5.53 0.49
CA TYR A 73 -20.42 -4.41 1.35
C TYR A 73 -19.99 -3.16 0.56
N GLY A 74 -20.28 -3.14 -0.75
CA GLY A 74 -19.95 -2.02 -1.63
C GLY A 74 -18.51 -2.04 -2.17
N ILE A 75 -17.73 -3.06 -1.86
CA ILE A 75 -16.35 -3.20 -2.33
C ILE A 75 -16.35 -3.90 -3.69
N ARG A 76 -15.72 -3.29 -4.69
CA ARG A 76 -15.62 -3.87 -6.03
C ARG A 76 -14.81 -5.17 -6.00
N LYS A 77 -15.34 -6.22 -6.63
CA LYS A 77 -14.67 -7.51 -6.74
C LYS A 77 -13.45 -7.44 -7.67
N ASP A 78 -12.34 -8.04 -7.23
CA ASP A 78 -11.15 -8.20 -8.05
C ASP A 78 -11.25 -9.40 -8.99
N ASN A 79 -10.59 -9.29 -10.15
CA ASN A 79 -10.42 -10.43 -11.03
C ASN A 79 -9.34 -11.37 -10.47
N LYS A 80 -9.71 -12.63 -10.21
CA LYS A 80 -8.85 -13.65 -9.57
C LYS A 80 -7.50 -13.90 -10.28
N TYR A 81 -7.39 -13.58 -11.56
CA TYR A 81 -6.19 -13.82 -12.36
C TYR A 81 -5.12 -12.72 -12.20
N VAL A 82 -5.47 -11.60 -11.59
CA VAL A 82 -4.53 -10.52 -11.27
C VAL A 82 -4.41 -10.28 -9.76
N VAL A 83 -4.67 -11.33 -8.98
CA VAL A 83 -4.48 -11.38 -7.53
C VAL A 83 -3.59 -12.58 -7.20
N LYS A 84 -2.45 -12.36 -6.54
CA LYS A 84 -1.56 -13.43 -6.07
C LYS A 84 -2.08 -14.06 -4.77
N GLY A 85 -2.21 -15.40 -4.76
CA GLY A 85 -2.80 -16.13 -3.63
C GLY A 85 -4.31 -15.89 -3.49
N GLU A 86 -4.94 -16.40 -2.44
CA GLU A 86 -6.36 -16.17 -2.16
C GLU A 86 -6.59 -14.84 -1.43
N ALA A 87 -5.78 -14.57 -0.42
CA ALA A 87 -5.86 -13.36 0.38
C ALA A 87 -5.30 -12.11 -0.31
N GLY A 88 -4.56 -12.29 -1.41
CA GLY A 88 -3.84 -11.21 -2.07
C GLY A 88 -2.54 -10.82 -1.36
N SER A 89 -1.86 -9.82 -1.91
CA SER A 89 -0.67 -9.22 -1.31
C SER A 89 -1.06 -7.97 -0.53
N PRO A 90 -0.64 -7.81 0.73
CA PRO A 90 -0.89 -6.60 1.51
C PRO A 90 -0.23 -5.34 0.91
N TYR A 91 0.62 -5.51 -0.08
CA TYR A 91 1.27 -4.42 -0.82
C TYR A 91 0.62 -4.14 -2.20
N ALA A 92 -0.37 -4.93 -2.63
CA ALA A 92 -1.19 -4.62 -3.81
C ALA A 92 -2.42 -3.80 -3.38
N ILE A 93 -2.19 -2.55 -2.97
CA ILE A 93 -3.23 -1.67 -2.45
C ILE A 93 -4.31 -1.43 -3.51
N LYS A 94 -5.55 -1.71 -3.14
CA LYS A 94 -6.72 -1.53 -4.01
C LYS A 94 -7.47 -0.24 -3.71
N ASP A 95 -7.56 0.14 -2.44
CA ASP A 95 -8.13 1.40 -1.98
C ASP A 95 -7.26 1.97 -0.85
N TYR A 96 -6.66 3.13 -1.09
CA TYR A 96 -5.85 3.80 -0.06
C TYR A 96 -6.66 4.42 1.07
N TYR A 97 -7.98 4.57 0.91
CA TYR A 97 -8.85 5.24 1.87
C TYR A 97 -9.66 4.26 2.70
N ASP A 98 -9.38 2.95 2.58
CA ASP A 98 -10.14 1.92 3.27
C ASP A 98 -9.25 0.86 3.96
N ILE A 99 -9.90 0.05 4.77
CA ILE A 99 -9.31 -1.02 5.57
C ILE A 99 -9.63 -2.38 4.95
N ASP A 100 -8.66 -3.30 4.98
CA ASP A 100 -8.85 -4.69 4.54
C ASP A 100 -10.05 -5.32 5.27
N PRO A 101 -11.13 -5.68 4.54
CA PRO A 101 -12.35 -6.21 5.11
C PRO A 101 -12.15 -7.57 5.82
N ASP A 102 -11.12 -8.35 5.45
CA ASP A 102 -10.78 -9.60 6.13
C ASP A 102 -10.44 -9.38 7.61
N LEU A 103 -9.94 -8.18 7.97
CA LEU A 103 -9.49 -7.87 9.32
C LEU A 103 -10.59 -7.36 10.25
N ALA A 104 -11.74 -6.97 9.71
CA ALA A 104 -12.88 -6.55 10.51
C ALA A 104 -13.74 -7.75 10.94
N GLU A 105 -14.37 -7.67 12.10
CA GLU A 105 -15.42 -8.62 12.51
C GLU A 105 -16.66 -8.42 11.63
N ASP A 106 -17.04 -7.15 11.39
CA ASP A 106 -18.05 -6.77 10.42
C ASP A 106 -17.42 -5.89 9.33
N PRO A 107 -17.29 -6.38 8.08
CA PRO A 107 -16.76 -5.58 6.98
C PRO A 107 -17.47 -4.25 6.72
N SER A 108 -18.73 -4.10 7.14
CA SER A 108 -19.45 -2.82 7.02
C SER A 108 -18.96 -1.75 8.00
N THR A 109 -18.27 -2.13 9.07
CA THR A 109 -17.73 -1.23 10.12
C THR A 109 -16.19 -1.24 10.18
N ARG A 110 -15.53 -1.75 9.14
CA ARG A 110 -14.06 -1.94 9.11
C ARG A 110 -13.25 -0.71 9.48
N MET A 111 -13.63 0.46 8.98
CA MET A 111 -12.95 1.72 9.32
C MET A 111 -13.16 2.10 10.79
N GLN A 112 -14.37 1.93 11.32
CA GLN A 112 -14.67 2.20 12.73
C GLN A 112 -13.93 1.23 13.67
N GLU A 113 -13.80 -0.04 13.27
CA GLU A 113 -13.00 -1.01 14.01
C GLU A 113 -11.51 -0.63 14.04
N PHE A 114 -10.99 -0.13 12.92
CA PHE A 114 -9.62 0.39 12.85
C PHE A 114 -9.43 1.64 13.71
N GLU A 115 -10.30 2.62 13.63
CA GLU A 115 -10.24 3.84 14.47
C GLU A 115 -10.30 3.49 15.97
N ALA A 116 -11.12 2.51 16.33
CA ALA A 116 -11.18 2.00 17.70
C ALA A 116 -9.87 1.29 18.10
N LEU A 117 -9.21 0.57 17.18
CA LEU A 117 -7.88 -0.01 17.41
C LEU A 117 -6.82 1.08 17.65
N VAL A 118 -6.80 2.13 16.84
CA VAL A 118 -5.87 3.27 17.00
C VAL A 118 -6.09 3.91 18.38
N THR A 119 -7.34 4.16 18.76
CA THR A 119 -7.68 4.73 20.07
C THR A 119 -7.14 3.85 21.20
N ARG A 120 -7.42 2.54 21.19
CA ARG A 120 -6.92 1.59 22.21
C ARG A 120 -5.39 1.55 22.26
N THR A 121 -4.74 1.66 21.11
CA THR A 121 -3.28 1.68 21.01
C THR A 121 -2.69 2.91 21.70
N HIS A 122 -3.25 4.08 21.43
CA HIS A 122 -2.86 5.34 22.06
C HIS A 122 -3.15 5.36 23.57
N GLU A 123 -4.29 4.84 24.01
CA GLU A 123 -4.66 4.76 25.44
C GLU A 123 -3.65 3.94 26.27
N VAL A 124 -3.03 2.93 25.70
CA VAL A 124 -1.97 2.18 26.40
C VAL A 124 -0.60 2.85 26.25
N GLY A 125 -0.50 3.96 25.51
CA GLY A 125 0.73 4.72 25.27
C GLY A 125 1.68 4.04 24.28
N LEU A 126 1.15 3.33 23.29
CA LEU A 126 1.82 2.92 22.09
C LEU A 126 1.48 3.87 20.95
N LYS A 127 2.35 3.96 19.95
CA LYS A 127 2.15 4.72 18.72
C LYS A 127 1.92 3.81 17.54
N VAL A 128 1.15 4.27 16.55
CA VAL A 128 0.73 3.47 15.39
C VAL A 128 1.65 3.72 14.21
N VAL A 129 2.17 2.64 13.61
CA VAL A 129 2.87 2.66 12.32
C VAL A 129 2.00 1.96 11.29
N LEU A 130 1.81 2.60 10.13
CA LEU A 130 1.12 2.02 8.98
C LEU A 130 2.09 1.85 7.81
N ASP A 131 1.80 0.87 6.94
CA ASP A 131 2.47 0.81 5.65
C ASP A 131 1.99 1.93 4.74
N PHE A 132 2.91 2.58 4.06
CA PHE A 132 2.64 3.45 2.93
C PHE A 132 3.34 2.86 1.71
N VAL A 133 2.58 2.48 0.70
CA VAL A 133 3.07 1.77 -0.50
C VAL A 133 3.07 2.73 -1.69
N PRO A 134 4.10 3.57 -1.87
CA PRO A 134 4.05 4.65 -2.85
C PRO A 134 4.48 4.25 -4.26
N ASN A 135 5.19 3.12 -4.43
CA ASN A 135 5.76 2.75 -5.73
C ASN A 135 4.72 2.19 -6.70
N HIS A 136 3.69 1.50 -6.19
CA HIS A 136 2.73 0.77 -7.00
C HIS A 136 1.39 0.61 -6.27
N VAL A 137 0.36 0.22 -7.01
CA VAL A 137 -0.96 -0.12 -6.50
C VAL A 137 -1.44 -1.43 -7.15
N ALA A 138 -2.54 -2.00 -6.67
CA ALA A 138 -3.19 -3.14 -7.34
C ALA A 138 -3.51 -2.81 -8.79
N ARG A 139 -3.45 -3.81 -9.68
CA ARG A 139 -3.73 -3.62 -11.10
C ARG A 139 -5.13 -3.09 -11.37
N GLN A 140 -6.09 -3.47 -10.54
CA GLN A 140 -7.47 -2.98 -10.58
C GLN A 140 -7.76 -1.93 -9.49
N TYR A 141 -6.76 -1.08 -9.16
CA TYR A 141 -6.93 0.01 -8.20
C TYR A 141 -8.22 0.79 -8.48
N HIS A 142 -9.02 0.95 -7.46
CA HIS A 142 -10.18 1.80 -7.43
C HIS A 142 -10.59 2.05 -5.98
N SER A 143 -10.81 3.30 -5.62
CA SER A 143 -11.33 3.62 -4.30
C SER A 143 -12.86 3.61 -4.32
N ASP A 144 -13.44 2.77 -3.47
CA ASP A 144 -14.89 2.74 -3.21
C ASP A 144 -15.26 3.69 -2.05
N THR A 145 -14.25 4.22 -1.32
CA THR A 145 -14.44 5.03 -0.09
C THR A 145 -13.68 6.35 -0.08
N ALA A 146 -13.15 6.79 -1.22
CA ALA A 146 -12.44 8.07 -1.31
C ALA A 146 -13.31 9.22 -0.75
N PRO A 147 -12.70 10.19 -0.03
CA PRO A 147 -13.40 11.39 0.39
C PRO A 147 -14.04 12.13 -0.80
N GLU A 148 -15.13 12.86 -0.53
CA GLU A 148 -15.82 13.65 -1.57
C GLU A 148 -14.85 14.62 -2.24
N GLY A 149 -14.85 14.62 -3.57
CA GLY A 149 -13.98 15.48 -4.40
C GLY A 149 -12.57 14.93 -4.63
N VAL A 150 -12.25 13.74 -4.14
CA VAL A 150 -10.98 13.05 -4.43
C VAL A 150 -11.14 12.18 -5.67
N ASP A 151 -10.33 12.46 -6.69
CA ASP A 151 -10.28 11.68 -7.92
C ASP A 151 -9.34 10.47 -7.76
N ASP A 152 -9.78 9.32 -8.25
CA ASP A 152 -8.94 8.12 -8.31
C ASP A 152 -7.64 8.32 -9.07
N LEU A 153 -6.63 7.54 -8.71
CA LEU A 153 -5.42 7.41 -9.52
C LEU A 153 -5.79 6.96 -10.94
N GLY A 154 -5.28 7.67 -11.93
CA GLY A 154 -5.51 7.40 -13.35
C GLY A 154 -6.82 7.93 -13.93
N ALA A 155 -7.67 8.61 -13.13
CA ALA A 155 -8.96 9.13 -13.59
C ALA A 155 -8.84 10.07 -14.80
N HIS A 156 -7.78 10.87 -14.86
CA HIS A 156 -7.54 11.87 -15.89
C HIS A 156 -6.34 11.55 -16.79
N ASP A 157 -5.82 10.32 -16.74
CA ASP A 157 -4.65 9.91 -17.49
C ASP A 157 -4.89 9.89 -19.01
N ASN A 158 -3.92 10.42 -19.76
CA ASN A 158 -3.86 10.24 -21.20
C ASN A 158 -3.27 8.87 -21.55
N LYS A 159 -4.15 7.93 -21.85
CA LYS A 159 -3.81 6.51 -22.13
C LYS A 159 -3.16 6.29 -23.50
N GLU A 160 -3.15 7.30 -24.37
CA GLU A 160 -2.50 7.24 -25.68
C GLU A 160 -0.99 7.53 -25.62
N MET A 161 -0.49 7.93 -24.44
CA MET A 161 0.91 8.24 -24.21
C MET A 161 1.51 7.21 -23.25
N HIS A 162 2.73 6.73 -23.56
CA HIS A 162 3.47 5.88 -22.63
C HIS A 162 3.81 6.61 -21.34
N PHE A 163 4.29 7.83 -21.46
CA PHE A 163 4.62 8.74 -20.37
C PHE A 163 3.99 10.11 -20.59
N SER A 164 3.45 10.67 -19.54
CA SER A 164 3.12 12.09 -19.40
C SER A 164 3.36 12.48 -17.94
N PRO A 165 3.95 13.66 -17.64
CA PRO A 165 4.13 14.09 -16.24
C PRO A 165 2.82 14.23 -15.44
N SER A 166 1.70 14.42 -16.16
CA SER A 166 0.36 14.53 -15.54
C SER A 166 -0.34 13.18 -15.35
N ASN A 167 0.17 12.08 -15.93
CA ASN A 167 -0.40 10.76 -15.75
C ASN A 167 0.00 10.16 -14.40
N ASN A 168 -0.89 9.41 -13.77
CA ASN A 168 -0.58 8.64 -12.57
C ASN A 168 0.07 7.28 -12.87
N PHE A 169 -0.10 6.76 -14.11
CA PHE A 169 0.44 5.47 -14.53
C PHE A 169 1.26 5.59 -15.83
N TYR A 170 2.11 4.58 -16.06
CA TYR A 170 2.77 4.35 -17.35
C TYR A 170 1.93 3.39 -18.17
N TYR A 171 1.54 3.81 -19.38
CA TYR A 171 0.74 2.99 -20.29
C TYR A 171 1.61 2.39 -21.40
N ILE A 172 1.16 1.26 -21.95
CA ILE A 172 1.71 0.67 -23.17
C ILE A 172 0.68 0.89 -24.28
N PRO A 173 0.74 2.05 -24.98
CA PRO A 173 -0.30 2.45 -25.92
C PRO A 173 -0.56 1.41 -27.01
N ARG A 174 -1.83 1.20 -27.32
CA ARG A 174 -2.29 0.27 -28.37
C ARG A 174 -1.95 -1.20 -28.13
N GLN A 175 -1.55 -1.58 -26.93
CA GLN A 175 -1.31 -2.98 -26.57
C GLN A 175 -2.20 -3.38 -25.39
N ALA A 176 -2.85 -4.54 -25.51
CA ALA A 176 -3.57 -5.13 -24.39
C ALA A 176 -2.60 -5.84 -23.45
N PHE A 177 -2.94 -5.92 -22.18
CA PHE A 177 -2.23 -6.75 -21.21
C PHE A 177 -2.34 -8.23 -21.61
N THR A 178 -1.21 -8.84 -21.93
CA THR A 178 -1.10 -10.22 -22.45
C THR A 178 0.04 -10.95 -21.75
N PRO A 179 -0.11 -11.26 -20.44
CA PRO A 179 0.99 -11.87 -19.70
C PRO A 179 1.32 -13.27 -20.20
N GLN A 180 2.49 -13.77 -19.80
CA GLN A 180 3.00 -15.09 -20.19
C GLN A 180 2.37 -16.26 -19.41
N PHE A 181 1.25 -16.02 -18.75
CA PHE A 181 0.49 -17.00 -17.98
C PHE A 181 -1.02 -16.86 -18.26
N TYR A 182 -1.80 -17.81 -17.77
CA TYR A 182 -3.24 -17.87 -18.00
C TYR A 182 -3.99 -16.78 -17.21
N ILE A 183 -4.85 -16.02 -17.88
CA ILE A 183 -5.65 -14.92 -17.32
C ILE A 183 -7.16 -15.12 -17.53
N GLY A 184 -7.61 -16.36 -17.70
CA GLY A 184 -9.01 -16.69 -17.87
C GLY A 184 -9.48 -16.72 -19.31
N GLU A 185 -10.73 -17.16 -19.50
CA GLU A 185 -11.45 -17.26 -20.76
C GLU A 185 -12.86 -16.69 -20.64
N GLY A 186 -13.47 -16.31 -21.75
CA GLY A 186 -14.83 -15.80 -21.80
C GLY A 186 -15.01 -14.56 -20.90
N GLU A 187 -16.10 -14.54 -20.15
CA GLU A 187 -16.45 -13.43 -19.25
C GLU A 187 -15.52 -13.34 -18.01
N ASP A 188 -14.90 -14.43 -17.62
CA ASP A 188 -13.97 -14.46 -16.49
C ASP A 188 -12.58 -13.92 -16.84
N ARG A 189 -12.27 -13.76 -18.14
CA ARG A 189 -10.96 -13.31 -18.59
C ARG A 189 -10.66 -11.91 -18.11
N TYR A 190 -9.46 -11.73 -17.51
CA TYR A 190 -8.98 -10.39 -17.24
C TYR A 190 -8.68 -9.63 -18.55
N PHE A 191 -9.16 -8.40 -18.64
CA PHE A 191 -8.94 -7.53 -19.79
C PHE A 191 -8.47 -6.15 -19.33
N GLU A 192 -7.34 -5.68 -19.86
CA GLU A 192 -6.82 -4.34 -19.66
C GLU A 192 -6.28 -3.79 -20.99
N TYR A 193 -6.79 -2.64 -21.39
CA TYR A 193 -6.35 -1.94 -22.59
C TYR A 193 -6.43 -0.42 -22.41
N PRO A 194 -5.34 0.34 -22.69
CA PRO A 194 -3.99 -0.19 -22.90
C PRO A 194 -3.43 -0.83 -21.62
N ALA A 195 -2.46 -1.71 -21.77
CA ALA A 195 -1.76 -2.28 -20.63
C ALA A 195 -1.00 -1.19 -19.84
N LYS A 196 -0.78 -1.43 -18.55
CA LYS A 196 0.02 -0.58 -17.67
C LYS A 196 1.30 -1.29 -17.25
N ALA A 197 2.38 -0.54 -17.02
CA ALA A 197 3.63 -1.07 -16.49
C ALA A 197 3.41 -1.71 -15.10
N THR A 198 4.14 -2.79 -14.80
CA THR A 198 4.07 -3.45 -13.49
C THR A 198 4.87 -2.71 -12.42
N GLY A 199 4.57 -2.97 -11.16
CA GLY A 199 5.22 -2.30 -10.02
C GLY A 199 6.74 -2.53 -9.93
N ASN A 200 7.26 -3.60 -10.53
CA ASN A 200 8.68 -3.93 -10.60
C ASN A 200 9.38 -3.41 -11.87
N ASP A 201 8.88 -2.32 -12.45
CA ASP A 201 9.47 -1.66 -13.61
C ASP A 201 9.48 -2.48 -14.91
N CYS A 202 8.55 -3.42 -15.07
CA CYS A 202 8.31 -4.04 -16.38
C CYS A 202 7.41 -3.12 -17.23
N PHE A 203 8.03 -2.38 -18.16
CA PHE A 203 7.36 -1.42 -19.06
C PHE A 203 6.84 -2.06 -20.34
N GLY A 204 6.53 -3.36 -20.31
CA GLY A 204 5.95 -4.12 -21.41
C GLY A 204 4.55 -4.62 -21.13
N ALA A 205 3.81 -5.01 -22.19
CA ALA A 205 2.48 -5.58 -22.10
C ALA A 205 2.46 -7.09 -21.75
N PHE A 206 3.64 -7.72 -21.67
CA PHE A 206 3.83 -9.18 -21.56
C PHE A 206 4.61 -9.59 -20.31
N PRO A 207 4.21 -9.18 -19.09
CA PRO A 207 4.93 -9.57 -17.89
C PRO A 207 4.91 -11.08 -17.71
N GLY A 208 5.98 -11.59 -17.09
CA GLY A 208 6.09 -12.98 -16.67
C GLY A 208 5.38 -13.26 -15.34
N GLU A 209 5.34 -14.54 -14.96
CA GLU A 209 4.73 -14.99 -13.70
C GLU A 209 5.49 -14.46 -12.45
N TYR A 210 6.80 -14.20 -12.61
CA TYR A 210 7.67 -13.67 -11.55
C TYR A 210 7.69 -12.14 -11.49
N ASP A 211 7.11 -11.46 -12.47
CA ASP A 211 6.87 -10.03 -12.37
C ASP A 211 5.76 -9.72 -11.35
N TRP A 212 5.71 -8.48 -10.91
CA TRP A 212 4.63 -8.05 -10.00
C TRP A 212 3.35 -7.74 -10.80
N TYR A 213 2.89 -8.75 -11.55
CA TYR A 213 1.80 -8.59 -12.52
C TYR A 213 0.47 -8.16 -11.88
N GLU A 214 0.29 -8.41 -10.58
CA GLU A 214 -0.87 -7.99 -9.79
C GLU A 214 -0.85 -6.50 -9.46
N THR A 215 0.25 -5.80 -9.74
CA THR A 215 0.44 -4.39 -9.45
C THR A 215 0.72 -3.56 -10.70
N VAL A 216 0.52 -2.25 -10.58
CA VAL A 216 0.88 -1.26 -11.60
C VAL A 216 1.73 -0.15 -11.00
N LYS A 217 2.74 0.28 -11.76
CA LYS A 217 3.70 1.31 -11.36
C LYS A 217 3.05 2.68 -11.32
N LEU A 218 3.28 3.43 -10.23
CA LEU A 218 2.91 4.84 -10.14
C LEU A 218 3.95 5.74 -10.80
N ASN A 219 3.46 6.77 -11.49
CA ASN A 219 4.28 7.72 -12.21
C ASN A 219 4.48 9.00 -11.38
N TYR A 220 5.68 9.21 -10.93
CA TYR A 220 6.10 10.41 -10.20
C TYR A 220 6.75 11.49 -11.08
N GLY A 221 6.57 11.43 -12.39
CA GLY A 221 7.16 12.39 -13.32
C GLY A 221 8.56 12.01 -13.80
N VAL A 222 8.93 10.73 -13.73
CA VAL A 222 10.20 10.21 -14.28
C VAL A 222 9.93 9.46 -15.57
N ASP A 223 10.52 9.90 -16.69
CA ASP A 223 10.42 9.22 -17.98
C ASP A 223 11.47 8.10 -18.10
N TYR A 224 11.18 6.95 -17.50
CA TYR A 224 12.12 5.80 -17.48
C TYR A 224 12.47 5.31 -18.86
N THR A 225 11.55 5.30 -19.83
CA THR A 225 11.79 4.84 -21.19
C THR A 225 12.39 5.92 -22.10
N GLY A 226 12.24 7.19 -21.72
CA GLY A 226 12.84 8.35 -22.39
C GLY A 226 14.18 8.79 -21.81
N GLY A 227 14.92 7.86 -21.19
CA GLY A 227 16.27 8.11 -20.66
C GLY A 227 16.32 8.58 -19.22
N GLY A 228 15.27 8.34 -18.42
CA GLY A 228 15.25 8.62 -16.98
C GLY A 228 15.12 10.12 -16.64
N ARG A 229 14.63 10.94 -17.57
CA ARG A 229 14.49 12.38 -17.35
C ARG A 229 13.37 12.67 -16.33
N CYS A 230 13.67 13.56 -15.40
CA CYS A 230 12.72 14.02 -14.38
C CYS A 230 11.93 15.23 -14.87
N HIS A 231 10.63 15.23 -14.57
CA HIS A 231 9.67 16.27 -14.93
C HIS A 231 8.87 16.64 -13.66
N PHE A 232 9.45 17.46 -12.79
CA PHE A 232 8.89 17.83 -11.49
C PHE A 232 8.37 19.27 -11.41
N ASP A 233 8.43 19.99 -12.53
CA ASP A 233 7.87 21.33 -12.68
C ASP A 233 7.03 21.40 -13.99
N PRO A 234 5.70 21.54 -13.88
CA PRO A 234 4.91 21.58 -12.64
C PRO A 234 4.97 20.23 -11.87
N ILE A 235 4.69 20.33 -10.55
CA ILE A 235 4.63 19.12 -9.69
C ILE A 235 3.63 18.12 -10.26
N PRO A 236 4.01 16.84 -10.42
CA PRO A 236 3.13 15.78 -10.93
C PRO A 236 1.88 15.58 -10.09
N ASP A 237 0.75 15.29 -10.73
CA ASP A 237 -0.53 15.02 -10.06
C ASP A 237 -0.44 13.91 -9.00
N THR A 238 0.33 12.87 -9.29
CA THR A 238 0.57 11.76 -8.35
C THR A 238 1.10 12.24 -6.99
N TRP A 239 1.94 13.30 -6.95
CA TRP A 239 2.48 13.80 -5.69
C TRP A 239 1.39 14.35 -4.77
N TYR A 240 0.44 15.10 -5.32
CA TYR A 240 -0.69 15.65 -4.56
C TYR A 240 -1.59 14.53 -4.05
N LYS A 241 -1.95 13.56 -4.90
CA LYS A 241 -2.77 12.41 -4.49
C LYS A 241 -2.12 11.58 -3.39
N MET A 242 -0.82 11.33 -3.50
CA MET A 242 -0.09 10.57 -2.48
C MET A 242 0.09 11.38 -1.17
N LEU A 243 0.18 12.71 -1.26
CA LEU A 243 0.17 13.57 -0.08
C LEU A 243 -1.20 13.52 0.62
N ASP A 244 -2.30 13.59 -0.14
CA ASP A 244 -3.65 13.52 0.43
C ASP A 244 -3.89 12.21 1.17
N ILE A 245 -3.38 11.08 0.63
CA ILE A 245 -3.40 9.77 1.29
C ILE A 245 -2.64 9.81 2.63
N LEU A 246 -1.43 10.38 2.66
CA LEU A 246 -0.65 10.51 3.89
C LEU A 246 -1.37 11.37 4.91
N LEU A 247 -1.94 12.50 4.50
CA LEU A 247 -2.70 13.40 5.39
C LEU A 247 -3.98 12.73 5.90
N PHE A 248 -4.68 11.95 5.07
CA PHE A 248 -5.84 11.18 5.48
C PHE A 248 -5.49 10.23 6.63
N TRP A 249 -4.43 9.44 6.50
CA TRP A 249 -4.02 8.49 7.54
C TRP A 249 -3.44 9.18 8.78
N CYS A 250 -2.77 10.32 8.63
CA CYS A 250 -2.41 11.17 9.77
C CYS A 250 -3.67 11.62 10.54
N GLY A 251 -4.72 12.03 9.83
CA GLY A 251 -6.02 12.37 10.40
C GLY A 251 -6.72 11.20 11.11
N LYS A 252 -6.43 9.97 10.69
CA LYS A 252 -6.90 8.73 11.34
C LYS A 252 -6.02 8.27 12.51
N GLY A 253 -4.95 9.01 12.82
CA GLY A 253 -4.10 8.78 13.99
C GLY A 253 -2.85 7.94 13.73
N ALA A 254 -2.37 7.86 12.49
CA ALA A 254 -1.06 7.32 12.21
C ALA A 254 0.04 8.22 12.80
N ASP A 255 0.95 7.65 13.60
CA ASP A 255 2.11 8.35 14.17
C ASP A 255 3.37 8.16 13.33
N ALA A 256 3.37 7.14 12.48
CA ALA A 256 4.49 6.83 11.61
C ALA A 256 4.05 6.08 10.36
N PHE A 257 4.86 6.20 9.31
CA PHE A 257 4.71 5.40 8.09
C PHE A 257 5.97 4.57 7.84
N ARG A 258 5.80 3.28 7.60
CA ARG A 258 6.81 2.46 6.95
C ARG A 258 6.58 2.57 5.46
N CYS A 259 7.54 3.16 4.77
CA CYS A 259 7.47 3.47 3.35
C CYS A 259 8.02 2.30 2.53
N ASP A 260 7.12 1.56 1.92
CA ASP A 260 7.44 0.41 1.08
C ASP A 260 8.24 0.84 -0.16
N MET A 261 9.30 0.10 -0.50
CA MET A 261 10.09 0.34 -1.72
C MET A 261 10.52 1.81 -1.90
N ALA A 262 10.88 2.49 -0.81
CA ALA A 262 11.11 3.94 -0.81
C ALA A 262 12.16 4.40 -1.84
N HIS A 263 13.15 3.56 -2.15
CA HIS A 263 14.20 3.82 -3.13
C HIS A 263 13.72 3.80 -4.60
N MET A 264 12.53 3.24 -4.87
CA MET A 264 11.92 3.24 -6.21
C MET A 264 11.07 4.49 -6.49
N VAL A 265 11.02 5.42 -5.55
CA VAL A 265 10.30 6.69 -5.64
C VAL A 265 11.28 7.85 -5.55
N PRO A 266 11.16 8.91 -6.39
CA PRO A 266 12.12 10.02 -6.40
C PRO A 266 12.31 10.67 -5.02
N VAL A 267 13.56 10.96 -4.68
CA VAL A 267 13.92 11.61 -3.40
C VAL A 267 13.28 13.00 -3.28
N GLU A 268 13.06 13.67 -4.40
CA GLU A 268 12.41 14.97 -4.47
C GLU A 268 10.96 14.91 -3.98
N PHE A 269 10.22 13.84 -4.33
CA PHE A 269 8.89 13.60 -3.79
C PHE A 269 8.94 13.46 -2.26
N TRP A 270 9.88 12.66 -1.75
CA TRP A 270 10.01 12.45 -0.30
C TRP A 270 10.28 13.75 0.44
N ASN A 271 11.22 14.54 -0.06
CA ASN A 271 11.55 15.84 0.52
C ASN A 271 10.34 16.78 0.56
N TRP A 272 9.57 16.81 -0.54
CA TRP A 272 8.38 17.64 -0.65
C TRP A 272 7.24 17.13 0.24
N ALA A 273 6.89 15.83 0.13
CA ALA A 273 5.75 15.26 0.83
C ALA A 273 5.96 15.25 2.36
N ILE A 274 7.14 14.84 2.84
CA ILE A 274 7.47 14.85 4.27
C ILE A 274 7.39 16.27 4.83
N SER A 275 7.92 17.26 4.10
CA SER A 275 7.82 18.66 4.51
C SER A 275 6.36 19.08 4.67
N LYS A 276 5.51 18.75 3.69
CA LYS A 276 4.06 19.07 3.72
C LYS A 276 3.31 18.38 4.84
N VAL A 277 3.56 17.11 5.07
CA VAL A 277 2.96 16.39 6.22
C VAL A 277 3.37 17.04 7.53
N LYS A 278 4.65 17.39 7.69
CA LYS A 278 5.17 17.98 8.94
C LYS A 278 4.68 19.39 9.22
N GLU A 279 4.14 20.10 8.24
CA GLU A 279 3.45 21.40 8.48
C GLU A 279 2.26 21.24 9.44
N ASN A 280 1.51 20.13 9.35
CA ASN A 280 0.33 19.87 10.20
C ASN A 280 0.58 18.78 11.26
N TYR A 281 1.47 17.85 10.99
CA TYR A 281 1.76 16.68 11.83
C TYR A 281 3.28 16.57 12.11
N PRO A 282 3.88 17.50 12.87
CA PRO A 282 5.34 17.61 13.04
C PRO A 282 5.98 16.40 13.71
N SER A 283 5.22 15.64 14.49
CA SER A 283 5.70 14.45 15.21
C SER A 283 5.68 13.16 14.41
N VAL A 284 5.01 13.13 13.24
CA VAL A 284 4.94 11.93 12.40
C VAL A 284 6.32 11.59 11.87
N ILE A 285 6.70 10.31 11.95
CA ILE A 285 7.99 9.82 11.45
C ILE A 285 7.80 8.96 10.20
N PHE A 286 8.83 8.93 9.35
CA PHE A 286 8.88 8.13 8.14
C PHE A 286 10.05 7.16 8.24
N ILE A 287 9.80 5.88 7.92
CA ILE A 287 10.76 4.78 8.02
C ILE A 287 10.86 4.18 6.63
N ALA A 288 11.98 4.41 5.95
CA ALA A 288 12.18 3.93 4.59
C ALA A 288 12.60 2.46 4.57
N GLU A 289 11.96 1.67 3.71
CA GLU A 289 12.48 0.38 3.29
C GLU A 289 13.44 0.60 2.12
N ILE A 290 14.71 0.22 2.32
CA ILE A 290 15.74 0.29 1.28
C ILE A 290 16.53 -1.03 1.36
N TYR A 291 16.56 -1.79 0.27
CA TYR A 291 17.30 -3.05 0.18
C TYR A 291 18.33 -3.07 -0.96
N ASP A 292 18.42 -2.00 -1.75
CA ASP A 292 19.50 -1.85 -2.74
C ASP A 292 20.82 -1.67 -2.02
N CYS A 293 21.75 -2.62 -2.18
CA CYS A 293 23.01 -2.63 -1.48
C CYS A 293 23.90 -1.40 -1.79
N LEU A 294 23.73 -0.78 -2.95
CA LEU A 294 24.47 0.45 -3.31
C LEU A 294 23.92 1.68 -2.59
N LEU A 295 22.64 1.69 -2.25
CA LEU A 295 22.00 2.76 -1.48
C LEU A 295 22.13 2.50 0.04
N TYR A 296 22.27 1.23 0.43
CA TYR A 296 22.41 0.82 1.83
C TYR A 296 23.78 1.15 2.42
N THR A 297 24.81 1.32 1.59
CA THR A 297 26.18 1.69 1.99
C THR A 297 26.37 3.21 2.09
N SER A 298 25.39 3.93 2.60
CA SER A 298 25.69 5.25 3.17
C SER A 298 26.63 5.02 4.36
N PRO A 299 27.82 5.66 4.38
CA PRO A 299 28.77 5.41 5.46
C PRO A 299 28.11 5.67 6.81
N SER A 300 28.12 4.66 7.66
CA SER A 300 27.71 4.83 9.05
C SER A 300 28.58 5.96 9.66
N PRO A 301 28.04 6.79 10.55
CA PRO A 301 28.86 7.75 11.28
C PRO A 301 30.07 7.12 11.98
N ARG A 302 30.10 5.78 12.12
CA ARG A 302 31.26 5.01 12.65
C ARG A 302 32.34 4.72 11.61
N ASP A 303 32.03 4.89 10.31
CA ASP A 303 32.97 4.61 9.21
C ASP A 303 33.75 5.87 8.79
N THR A 304 33.55 6.98 9.50
CA THR A 304 34.18 8.29 9.23
C THR A 304 35.25 8.69 10.29
N GLU A 305 35.68 7.74 11.15
CA GLU A 305 36.81 7.94 12.06
C GLU A 305 38.11 7.35 11.50
#